data_c90c55f917dd3c8b10414dc31c4a1f1f
#
_entry.id   c90c55f917dd3c8b10414dc31c4a1f1f
#
_cell.length_a   1.000
_cell.length_b   1.000
_cell.length_c   1.000
_cell.angle_alpha   90.00
_cell.angle_beta   90.00
_cell.angle_gamma   90.00
#
_symmetry.space_group_name_H-M   'P 1'
#
loop_
_entity.id
_entity.type
_entity.pdbx_description
1 polymer ?
#
loop_
_entity_poly.entity_id
_entity_poly.type
_entity_poly.pdbx_seq_one_letter_code
_entity_poly.pdbx_strand_id
1 'polypeptide(L)'
;MKRRDFVAGTLFAAGMSACEPQNPAEEINLPVFQDIFEWNMVTSWPPGLPGLGVGATNFAKRAEKASGGRLKIKVFAGGELVPPLEVFDAVSRGTVQIGHDPSYYHRGKISWADYFTTVPFGLNVNEMNAWLYYGDGLDLWHELYAPFNLVPFPVGNTGVQMLGWFNKKIQSINDLSGMKIRMPGLGGEIMQRAGANQVTIPGSEIFTSLKTGVVDAAEWVGPYNDMALGLHEAARYYYYPGFHEPGPNIECIINKKEWNKLPEDLQEIVRVVSQACNLDMTSEYMWGNATALDQLKMDPNVELIQLPQEVFDELRMHSIDAINDLSQKDDWAKKIEQSMSNFMKKSSANQKITELAYLNMRINST
;
A
#
# COMPACT_ATOMS: atom_id res chain seq x y z
N MET A 1 -12.65 48.28 48.85
CA MET A 1 -13.82 48.60 49.73
C MET A 1 -14.51 47.28 49.97
N LYS A 2 -14.28 46.54 51.06
CA LYS A 2 -14.90 46.57 52.39
C LYS A 2 -16.43 46.60 52.29
N ARG A 3 -17.08 45.44 52.58
CA ARG A 3 -17.80 45.13 53.86
C ARG A 3 -18.61 43.84 53.65
N ARG A 4 -18.49 42.72 54.42
CA ARG A 4 -18.91 42.50 55.83
C ARG A 4 -20.35 42.93 56.02
N ASP A 5 -21.27 42.20 56.59
CA ASP A 5 -21.39 41.12 57.58
C ASP A 5 -22.89 40.74 57.73
N PHE A 6 -23.12 39.64 58.47
CA PHE A 6 -24.29 39.35 59.35
C PHE A 6 -25.48 38.62 58.68
N VAL A 7 -26.07 37.58 59.22
CA VAL A 7 -26.37 37.17 60.60
C VAL A 7 -26.72 35.70 60.67
N ALA A 8 -26.31 35.09 61.72
CA ALA A 8 -26.65 33.94 62.47
C ALA A 8 -28.09 33.34 62.40
N GLY A 9 -28.10 32.04 62.49
CA GLY A 9 -28.88 31.32 63.46
C GLY A 9 -30.19 30.69 63.00
N THR A 10 -30.19 29.40 62.80
CA THR A 10 -31.20 28.58 63.48
C THR A 10 -30.74 27.09 63.48
N LEU A 11 -30.55 26.55 64.67
CA LEU A 11 -30.42 25.14 64.92
C LEU A 11 -31.74 24.40 64.54
N PHE A 12 -31.65 23.39 63.70
CA PHE A 12 -32.58 22.29 63.69
C PHE A 12 -31.83 20.98 63.73
N ALA A 13 -31.87 20.36 64.90
CA ALA A 13 -31.47 18.96 65.05
C ALA A 13 -32.59 18.06 64.53
N ALA A 14 -32.29 17.27 63.56
CA ALA A 14 -33.10 16.06 63.26
C ALA A 14 -32.33 15.08 62.41
N GLY A 15 -32.19 13.89 62.88
CA GLY A 15 -32.12 12.64 62.08
C GLY A 15 -30.73 12.26 61.61
N MET A 16 -29.97 11.56 62.47
CA MET A 16 -29.01 10.56 62.00
C MET A 16 -29.75 9.45 61.30
N SER A 17 -29.89 9.51 60.01
CA SER A 17 -30.11 8.33 59.14
C SER A 17 -28.79 7.66 58.94
N ALA A 18 -28.63 6.47 59.51
CA ALA A 18 -27.50 5.62 59.24
C ALA A 18 -27.41 5.36 57.72
N CYS A 19 -26.35 5.82 57.07
CA CYS A 19 -25.97 5.31 55.78
C CYS A 19 -25.61 3.84 55.96
N GLU A 20 -26.44 2.95 55.43
CA GLU A 20 -26.04 1.56 55.18
C GLU A 20 -24.79 1.57 54.29
N PRO A 21 -23.81 0.75 54.60
CA PRO A 21 -22.63 0.63 53.71
C PRO A 21 -23.14 0.08 52.38
N GLN A 22 -23.01 0.90 51.31
CA GLN A 22 -23.21 0.45 49.95
C GLN A 22 -22.29 -0.78 49.75
N ASN A 23 -22.90 -1.83 49.22
CA ASN A 23 -22.18 -3.04 48.80
C ASN A 23 -20.87 -2.63 48.08
N PRO A 24 -19.76 -3.33 48.37
CA PRO A 24 -18.55 -3.13 47.62
C PRO A 24 -18.89 -3.28 46.13
N ALA A 25 -18.46 -2.30 45.35
CA ALA A 25 -18.63 -2.33 43.90
C ALA A 25 -18.28 -3.78 43.45
N GLU A 26 -19.19 -4.40 42.74
CA GLU A 26 -18.85 -5.63 42.00
C GLU A 26 -17.57 -5.34 41.24
N GLU A 27 -16.47 -5.97 41.62
CA GLU A 27 -15.28 -5.97 40.79
C GLU A 27 -15.73 -6.53 39.44
N ILE A 28 -15.80 -5.65 38.46
CA ILE A 28 -15.99 -6.06 37.09
C ILE A 28 -14.74 -6.89 36.76
N ASN A 29 -14.86 -8.21 36.93
CA ASN A 29 -13.87 -9.16 36.47
C ASN A 29 -13.87 -9.11 34.96
N LEU A 30 -13.12 -8.15 34.38
CA LEU A 30 -12.82 -8.15 32.96
C LEU A 30 -12.18 -9.49 32.65
N PRO A 31 -12.66 -10.22 31.65
CA PRO A 31 -12.06 -11.48 31.28
C PRO A 31 -10.59 -11.25 31.01
N VAL A 32 -9.71 -11.88 31.78
CA VAL A 32 -8.29 -11.91 31.49
C VAL A 32 -8.14 -12.80 30.27
N PHE A 33 -8.07 -12.19 29.10
CA PHE A 33 -7.77 -12.91 27.87
C PHE A 33 -6.34 -13.47 28.01
N GLN A 34 -6.22 -14.79 28.14
CA GLN A 34 -4.93 -15.44 28.35
C GLN A 34 -4.23 -15.83 27.05
N ASP A 35 -4.94 -15.83 25.91
CA ASP A 35 -4.39 -16.30 24.65
C ASP A 35 -3.53 -15.22 23.98
N ILE A 36 -2.23 -15.51 23.90
CA ILE A 36 -1.24 -14.70 23.19
C ILE A 36 -0.94 -15.40 21.86
N PHE A 37 -1.05 -14.65 20.77
CA PHE A 37 -0.73 -15.11 19.42
C PHE A 37 0.61 -14.48 19.01
N GLU A 38 1.59 -15.30 18.72
CA GLU A 38 2.92 -14.87 18.27
C GLU A 38 3.08 -15.26 16.79
N TRP A 39 3.19 -14.24 15.93
CA TRP A 39 3.30 -14.41 14.50
C TRP A 39 4.64 -13.91 13.96
N ASN A 40 5.11 -14.54 12.91
CA ASN A 40 6.23 -14.07 12.10
C ASN A 40 5.69 -13.48 10.81
N MET A 41 6.06 -12.21 10.55
CA MET A 41 5.78 -11.51 9.29
C MET A 41 7.03 -11.50 8.43
N VAL A 42 6.91 -11.96 7.20
CA VAL A 42 7.97 -11.79 6.18
C VAL A 42 7.56 -10.72 5.19
N THR A 43 8.53 -9.99 4.66
CA THR A 43 8.28 -8.89 3.73
C THR A 43 9.14 -9.00 2.47
N SER A 44 8.73 -8.31 1.40
CA SER A 44 9.53 -8.15 0.17
C SER A 44 10.50 -6.97 0.22
N TRP A 45 10.59 -6.26 1.34
CA TRP A 45 11.26 -4.96 1.45
C TRP A 45 12.63 -5.05 2.08
N PRO A 46 13.59 -4.20 1.65
CA PRO A 46 14.84 -3.98 2.38
C PRO A 46 14.58 -3.53 3.83
N PRO A 47 15.51 -3.83 4.76
CA PRO A 47 15.36 -3.44 6.15
C PRO A 47 15.22 -1.92 6.31
N GLY A 48 14.21 -1.49 7.07
CA GLY A 48 14.01 -0.08 7.40
C GLY A 48 13.67 0.84 6.23
N LEU A 49 13.32 0.29 5.05
CA LEU A 49 12.91 1.11 3.92
C LEU A 49 11.69 1.97 4.30
N PRO A 50 11.76 3.30 4.13
CA PRO A 50 10.65 4.19 4.44
C PRO A 50 9.36 3.78 3.74
N GLY A 51 8.21 4.06 4.33
CA GLY A 51 6.91 3.64 3.83
C GLY A 51 6.73 2.13 3.87
N LEU A 52 7.36 1.37 2.98
CA LEU A 52 7.14 -0.07 2.80
C LEU A 52 7.64 -0.92 3.97
N GLY A 53 8.94 -0.91 4.26
CA GLY A 53 9.53 -1.71 5.35
C GLY A 53 9.12 -1.18 6.73
N VAL A 54 9.05 0.14 6.88
CA VAL A 54 8.56 0.82 8.10
C VAL A 54 7.06 0.56 8.27
N GLY A 55 6.28 0.53 7.18
CA GLY A 55 4.84 0.23 7.21
C GLY A 55 4.53 -1.14 7.80
N ALA A 56 5.28 -2.18 7.40
CA ALA A 56 5.18 -3.52 7.99
C ALA A 56 5.44 -3.50 9.50
N THR A 57 6.47 -2.77 9.93
CA THR A 57 6.82 -2.60 11.36
C THR A 57 5.73 -1.81 12.11
N ASN A 58 5.16 -0.79 11.48
CA ASN A 58 4.07 0.00 12.06
C ASN A 58 2.81 -0.82 12.24
N PHE A 59 2.47 -1.68 11.26
CA PHE A 59 1.36 -2.63 11.38
C PHE A 59 1.55 -3.54 12.60
N ALA A 60 2.72 -4.17 12.73
CA ALA A 60 3.02 -5.06 13.86
C ALA A 60 2.88 -4.35 15.21
N LYS A 61 3.48 -3.16 15.36
CA LYS A 61 3.41 -2.36 16.60
C LYS A 61 1.99 -1.92 16.93
N ARG A 62 1.21 -1.52 15.93
CA ARG A 62 -0.19 -1.09 16.12
C ARG A 62 -1.08 -2.26 16.50
N ALA A 63 -0.91 -3.42 15.87
CA ALA A 63 -1.63 -4.64 16.20
C ALA A 63 -1.35 -5.11 17.64
N GLU A 64 -0.09 -5.12 18.06
CA GLU A 64 0.30 -5.45 19.43
C GLU A 64 -0.30 -4.47 20.45
N LYS A 65 -0.17 -3.16 20.18
CA LYS A 65 -0.71 -2.13 21.09
C LYS A 65 -2.25 -2.18 21.17
N ALA A 66 -2.94 -2.32 20.04
CA ALA A 66 -4.40 -2.34 20.00
C ALA A 66 -4.98 -3.62 20.65
N SER A 67 -4.26 -4.73 20.56
CA SER A 67 -4.65 -6.00 21.18
C SER A 67 -4.29 -6.11 22.66
N GLY A 68 -3.70 -5.07 23.27
CA GLY A 68 -3.18 -5.14 24.63
C GLY A 68 -2.05 -6.17 24.82
N GLY A 69 -1.26 -6.41 23.77
CA GLY A 69 -0.14 -7.36 23.77
C GLY A 69 -0.54 -8.81 23.43
N ARG A 70 -1.79 -9.06 23.04
CA ARG A 70 -2.27 -10.40 22.69
C ARG A 70 -1.86 -10.87 21.30
N LEU A 71 -1.70 -9.95 20.35
CA LEU A 71 -1.20 -10.26 19.02
C LEU A 71 0.20 -9.63 18.83
N LYS A 72 1.23 -10.46 18.93
CA LYS A 72 2.63 -10.06 18.77
C LYS A 72 3.12 -10.51 17.42
N ILE A 73 3.67 -9.57 16.64
CA ILE A 73 4.15 -9.85 15.30
C ILE A 73 5.62 -9.46 15.20
N LYS A 74 6.47 -10.46 14.94
CA LYS A 74 7.89 -10.23 14.64
C LYS A 74 8.08 -10.07 13.15
N VAL A 75 8.62 -8.92 12.73
CA VAL A 75 8.83 -8.58 11.30
C VAL A 75 10.23 -8.97 10.88
N PHE A 76 10.34 -9.59 9.71
CA PHE A 76 11.59 -9.98 9.04
C PHE A 76 11.64 -9.31 7.66
N ALA A 77 12.72 -8.62 7.39
CA ALA A 77 12.94 -7.98 6.09
C ALA A 77 13.13 -9.01 4.96
N GLY A 78 13.01 -8.56 3.73
CA GLY A 78 13.20 -9.40 2.56
C GLY A 78 14.59 -10.04 2.54
N GLY A 79 14.63 -11.36 2.43
CA GLY A 79 15.86 -12.15 2.46
C GLY A 79 16.33 -12.63 3.83
N GLU A 80 15.69 -12.21 4.94
CA GLU A 80 16.08 -12.68 6.28
C GLU A 80 15.57 -14.11 6.58
N LEU A 81 14.32 -14.41 6.27
CA LEU A 81 13.74 -15.75 6.45
C LEU A 81 13.40 -16.43 5.12
N VAL A 82 12.92 -15.66 4.15
CA VAL A 82 12.54 -16.14 2.82
C VAL A 82 13.04 -15.16 1.77
N PRO A 83 13.29 -15.61 0.52
CA PRO A 83 13.57 -14.71 -0.57
C PRO A 83 12.46 -13.66 -0.74
N PRO A 84 12.79 -12.39 -1.13
CA PRO A 84 11.81 -11.31 -1.15
C PRO A 84 10.59 -11.53 -2.05
N LEU A 85 10.70 -12.35 -3.09
CA LEU A 85 9.60 -12.65 -4.03
C LEU A 85 8.87 -13.96 -3.69
N GLU A 86 9.17 -14.58 -2.53
CA GLU A 86 8.55 -15.85 -2.09
C GLU A 86 7.62 -15.68 -0.87
N VAL A 87 7.26 -14.44 -0.52
CA VAL A 87 6.39 -14.12 0.62
C VAL A 87 5.06 -14.89 0.54
N PHE A 88 4.40 -14.84 -0.61
CA PHE A 88 3.13 -15.54 -0.86
C PHE A 88 3.22 -17.04 -0.56
N ASP A 89 4.25 -17.71 -1.08
CA ASP A 89 4.43 -19.15 -0.89
C ASP A 89 4.67 -19.52 0.57
N ALA A 90 5.48 -18.73 1.28
CA ALA A 90 5.79 -18.96 2.66
C ALA A 90 4.52 -18.90 3.55
N VAL A 91 3.67 -17.89 3.31
CA VAL A 91 2.41 -17.72 4.04
C VAL A 91 1.37 -18.76 3.62
N SER A 92 1.20 -18.99 2.31
CA SER A 92 0.25 -19.98 1.77
C SER A 92 0.50 -21.37 2.34
N ARG A 93 1.76 -21.80 2.44
CA ARG A 93 2.16 -23.10 3.02
C ARG A 93 2.10 -23.13 4.54
N GLY A 94 1.95 -21.99 5.20
CA GLY A 94 1.94 -21.88 6.67
C GLY A 94 3.35 -21.95 7.30
N THR A 95 4.41 -21.72 6.53
CA THR A 95 5.78 -21.60 7.06
C THR A 95 5.90 -20.40 7.99
N VAL A 96 5.19 -19.32 7.67
CA VAL A 96 4.99 -18.13 8.50
C VAL A 96 3.52 -17.77 8.52
N GLN A 97 3.10 -16.95 9.49
CA GLN A 97 1.69 -16.65 9.71
C GLN A 97 1.19 -15.52 8.80
N ILE A 98 2.06 -14.56 8.46
CA ILE A 98 1.68 -13.32 7.81
C ILE A 98 2.78 -12.83 6.86
N GLY A 99 2.40 -12.16 5.78
CA GLY A 99 3.29 -11.55 4.80
C GLY A 99 2.89 -10.09 4.49
N HIS A 100 3.82 -9.31 3.97
CA HIS A 100 3.60 -7.92 3.59
C HIS A 100 4.36 -7.62 2.30
N ASP A 101 3.61 -7.49 1.18
CA ASP A 101 4.14 -7.32 -0.17
C ASP A 101 3.07 -6.80 -1.14
N PRO A 102 3.34 -6.61 -2.43
CA PRO A 102 2.33 -6.29 -3.42
C PRO A 102 1.85 -7.54 -4.15
N SER A 103 0.54 -7.66 -4.36
CA SER A 103 -0.08 -8.84 -4.97
C SER A 103 0.43 -9.18 -6.37
N TYR A 104 0.90 -8.20 -7.17
CA TYR A 104 1.40 -8.47 -8.51
C TYR A 104 2.70 -9.33 -8.55
N TYR A 105 3.44 -9.44 -7.44
CA TYR A 105 4.59 -10.36 -7.38
C TYR A 105 4.15 -11.83 -7.51
N HIS A 106 2.87 -12.10 -7.33
CA HIS A 106 2.28 -13.45 -7.41
C HIS A 106 1.57 -13.73 -8.73
N ARG A 107 1.64 -12.81 -9.73
CA ARG A 107 0.93 -12.97 -11.01
C ARG A 107 1.25 -14.27 -11.76
N GLY A 108 2.40 -14.86 -11.52
CA GLY A 108 2.76 -16.19 -12.04
C GLY A 108 1.91 -17.34 -11.49
N LYS A 109 1.23 -17.13 -10.35
CA LYS A 109 0.33 -18.08 -9.69
C LYS A 109 -1.12 -17.68 -9.80
N ILE A 110 -1.40 -16.38 -9.68
CA ILE A 110 -2.72 -15.77 -9.77
C ILE A 110 -2.64 -14.66 -10.81
N SER A 111 -3.07 -14.95 -12.04
CA SER A 111 -2.92 -14.02 -13.18
C SER A 111 -3.63 -12.67 -12.99
N TRP A 112 -4.61 -12.61 -12.07
CA TRP A 112 -5.39 -11.41 -11.76
C TRP A 112 -4.95 -10.70 -10.48
N ALA A 113 -3.89 -11.16 -9.82
CA ALA A 113 -3.37 -10.53 -8.61
C ALA A 113 -2.97 -9.05 -8.84
N ASP A 114 -2.57 -8.70 -10.06
CA ASP A 114 -2.29 -7.30 -10.44
C ASP A 114 -3.42 -6.34 -10.07
N TYR A 115 -4.69 -6.74 -10.23
CA TYR A 115 -5.83 -5.86 -9.96
C TYR A 115 -5.90 -5.38 -8.50
N PHE A 116 -5.36 -6.14 -7.56
CA PHE A 116 -5.35 -5.80 -6.14
C PHE A 116 -4.12 -5.02 -5.69
N THR A 117 -3.11 -4.90 -6.54
CA THR A 117 -2.06 -3.90 -6.38
C THR A 117 -2.40 -2.68 -7.21
N THR A 118 -2.38 -2.80 -8.52
CA THR A 118 -2.60 -1.67 -9.43
C THR A 118 -2.84 -2.15 -10.87
N VAL A 119 -3.59 -1.35 -11.62
CA VAL A 119 -3.75 -1.52 -13.06
C VAL A 119 -3.23 -0.27 -13.74
N PRO A 120 -2.39 -0.37 -14.76
CA PRO A 120 -1.91 0.79 -15.52
C PRO A 120 -3.06 1.66 -16.03
N PHE A 121 -2.95 2.98 -15.86
CA PHE A 121 -4.02 3.96 -16.12
C PHE A 121 -5.30 3.74 -15.30
N GLY A 122 -5.24 2.95 -14.24
CA GLY A 122 -6.36 2.53 -13.40
C GLY A 122 -6.65 3.47 -12.24
N LEU A 123 -7.09 2.88 -11.13
CA LEU A 123 -7.55 3.59 -9.95
C LEU A 123 -6.40 4.27 -9.19
N ASN A 124 -6.59 5.52 -8.79
CA ASN A 124 -5.70 6.17 -7.82
C ASN A 124 -5.99 5.66 -6.39
N VAL A 125 -5.22 6.14 -5.40
CA VAL A 125 -5.33 5.65 -4.01
C VAL A 125 -6.74 5.78 -3.43
N ASN A 126 -7.42 6.91 -3.66
CA ASN A 126 -8.76 7.13 -3.12
C ASN A 126 -9.79 6.23 -3.82
N GLU A 127 -9.65 6.06 -5.12
CA GLU A 127 -10.48 5.16 -5.92
C GLU A 127 -10.23 3.69 -5.56
N MET A 128 -8.98 3.28 -5.38
CA MET A 128 -8.64 1.92 -4.95
C MET A 128 -9.26 1.61 -3.59
N ASN A 129 -9.13 2.50 -2.62
CA ASN A 129 -9.75 2.36 -1.31
C ASN A 129 -11.29 2.30 -1.40
N ALA A 130 -11.90 3.14 -2.23
CA ALA A 130 -13.35 3.13 -2.41
C ALA A 130 -13.84 1.84 -3.05
N TRP A 131 -13.13 1.32 -4.06
CA TRP A 131 -13.46 0.05 -4.69
C TRP A 131 -13.30 -1.13 -3.73
N LEU A 132 -12.22 -1.15 -2.94
CA LEU A 132 -11.96 -2.23 -1.98
C LEU A 132 -12.97 -2.23 -0.83
N TYR A 133 -13.25 -1.06 -0.21
CA TYR A 133 -14.05 -1.00 1.02
C TYR A 133 -15.55 -0.82 0.82
N TYR A 134 -16.00 -0.25 -0.31
CA TYR A 134 -17.40 0.06 -0.60
C TYR A 134 -17.90 -0.54 -1.91
N GLY A 135 -16.99 -1.06 -2.75
CA GLY A 135 -17.31 -1.86 -3.91
C GLY A 135 -17.13 -3.35 -3.62
N ASP A 136 -16.99 -4.15 -4.69
CA ASP A 136 -16.84 -5.61 -4.58
C ASP A 136 -15.37 -6.03 -4.38
N GLY A 137 -14.41 -5.09 -4.38
CA GLY A 137 -12.99 -5.39 -4.51
C GLY A 137 -12.44 -6.28 -3.41
N LEU A 138 -12.75 -6.00 -2.14
CA LEU A 138 -12.23 -6.78 -1.03
C LEU A 138 -12.82 -8.18 -0.97
N ASP A 139 -14.11 -8.34 -1.27
CA ASP A 139 -14.77 -9.65 -1.32
C ASP A 139 -14.21 -10.50 -2.47
N LEU A 140 -14.03 -9.90 -3.66
CA LEU A 140 -13.39 -10.56 -4.80
C LEU A 140 -11.96 -11.01 -4.48
N TRP A 141 -11.22 -10.19 -3.73
CA TRP A 141 -9.87 -10.51 -3.31
C TRP A 141 -9.83 -11.69 -2.33
N HIS A 142 -10.71 -11.66 -1.33
CA HIS A 142 -10.85 -12.77 -0.38
C HIS A 142 -11.23 -14.08 -1.09
N GLU A 143 -12.20 -14.03 -2.02
CA GLU A 143 -12.62 -15.21 -2.80
C GLU A 143 -11.45 -15.74 -3.65
N LEU A 144 -10.71 -14.84 -4.32
CA LEU A 144 -9.58 -15.21 -5.18
C LEU A 144 -8.43 -15.87 -4.40
N TYR A 145 -8.16 -15.39 -3.17
CA TYR A 145 -7.05 -15.89 -2.36
C TYR A 145 -7.41 -17.09 -1.48
N ALA A 146 -8.70 -17.38 -1.29
CA ALA A 146 -9.17 -18.49 -0.47
C ALA A 146 -8.60 -19.88 -0.88
N PRO A 147 -8.49 -20.23 -2.17
CA PRO A 147 -7.90 -21.50 -2.62
C PRO A 147 -6.42 -21.67 -2.23
N PHE A 148 -5.73 -20.55 -2.01
CA PHE A 148 -4.32 -20.51 -1.62
C PHE A 148 -4.13 -20.47 -0.10
N ASN A 149 -5.21 -20.70 0.68
CA ASN A 149 -5.16 -20.66 2.15
C ASN A 149 -4.73 -19.29 2.70
N LEU A 150 -5.14 -18.19 2.06
CA LEU A 150 -4.79 -16.82 2.41
C LEU A 150 -6.01 -15.95 2.66
N VAL A 151 -5.82 -14.94 3.53
CA VAL A 151 -6.76 -13.84 3.79
C VAL A 151 -6.00 -12.53 3.60
N PRO A 152 -6.26 -11.76 2.52
CA PRO A 152 -5.59 -10.50 2.24
C PRO A 152 -6.28 -9.31 2.91
N PHE A 153 -5.49 -8.27 3.23
CA PHE A 153 -5.96 -6.96 3.68
C PHE A 153 -5.12 -5.84 3.04
N PRO A 154 -5.74 -4.72 2.62
CA PRO A 154 -5.00 -3.54 2.20
C PRO A 154 -4.38 -2.84 3.43
N VAL A 155 -3.06 -2.67 3.43
CA VAL A 155 -2.33 -2.10 4.58
C VAL A 155 -1.44 -0.92 4.22
N GLY A 156 -1.46 -0.49 2.97
CA GLY A 156 -0.69 0.63 2.50
C GLY A 156 -1.00 0.99 1.06
N ASN A 157 -0.62 2.20 0.67
CA ASN A 157 -0.66 2.64 -0.71
C ASN A 157 0.43 3.70 -0.91
N THR A 158 1.16 3.62 -2.02
CA THR A 158 2.28 4.54 -2.30
C THR A 158 1.84 5.84 -2.99
N GLY A 159 0.57 5.91 -3.39
CA GLY A 159 0.08 7.00 -4.25
C GLY A 159 0.55 6.87 -5.70
N VAL A 160 0.36 7.93 -6.49
CA VAL A 160 0.83 7.95 -7.88
C VAL A 160 2.35 7.90 -7.92
N GLN A 161 2.88 6.93 -8.65
CA GLN A 161 4.33 6.74 -8.76
C GLN A 161 4.96 7.54 -9.90
N MET A 162 6.29 7.59 -9.89
CA MET A 162 7.11 8.04 -11.01
C MET A 162 7.30 6.88 -12.00
N LEU A 163 7.55 7.21 -13.27
CA LEU A 163 7.85 6.16 -14.26
C LEU A 163 9.18 5.45 -13.99
N GLY A 164 10.11 6.15 -13.36
CA GLY A 164 11.37 5.58 -12.90
C GLY A 164 12.61 6.25 -13.47
N TRP A 165 13.74 5.59 -13.25
CA TRP A 165 15.10 6.04 -13.56
C TRP A 165 15.65 5.36 -14.81
N PHE A 166 16.21 6.17 -15.71
CA PHE A 166 16.70 5.70 -17.00
C PHE A 166 18.13 6.16 -17.24
N ASN A 167 18.96 5.30 -17.83
CA ASN A 167 20.31 5.62 -18.26
C ASN A 167 20.34 6.29 -19.64
N LYS A 168 19.25 6.24 -20.38
CA LYS A 168 19.09 6.86 -21.72
C LYS A 168 17.82 7.69 -21.77
N LYS A 169 17.81 8.72 -22.61
CA LYS A 169 16.60 9.52 -22.87
C LYS A 169 15.63 8.78 -23.77
N ILE A 170 14.36 8.91 -23.46
CA ILE A 170 13.22 8.42 -24.24
C ILE A 170 12.62 9.63 -24.99
N GLN A 171 12.68 9.61 -26.31
CA GLN A 171 12.12 10.62 -27.19
C GLN A 171 10.96 10.05 -28.02
N SER A 172 10.96 8.75 -28.27
CA SER A 172 9.94 8.02 -29.01
C SER A 172 9.76 6.62 -28.45
N ILE A 173 8.69 5.93 -28.83
CA ILE A 173 8.43 4.54 -28.42
C ILE A 173 9.57 3.59 -28.87
N ASN A 174 10.22 3.89 -29.99
CA ASN A 174 11.32 3.10 -30.54
C ASN A 174 12.53 3.04 -29.61
N ASP A 175 12.70 4.03 -28.72
CA ASP A 175 13.80 4.05 -27.75
C ASP A 175 13.64 2.99 -26.66
N LEU A 176 12.44 2.42 -26.50
CA LEU A 176 12.18 1.29 -25.62
C LEU A 176 12.61 -0.05 -26.23
N SER A 177 12.82 -0.12 -27.55
CA SER A 177 13.16 -1.36 -28.23
C SER A 177 14.48 -1.94 -27.73
N GLY A 178 14.45 -3.18 -27.21
CA GLY A 178 15.59 -3.87 -26.64
C GLY A 178 16.08 -3.33 -25.30
N MET A 179 15.48 -2.28 -24.74
CA MET A 179 15.84 -1.73 -23.43
C MET A 179 15.56 -2.76 -22.33
N LYS A 180 16.55 -3.03 -21.49
CA LYS A 180 16.37 -3.86 -20.30
C LYS A 180 15.79 -3.00 -19.18
N ILE A 181 14.54 -3.27 -18.81
CA ILE A 181 13.85 -2.50 -17.78
C ILE A 181 13.38 -3.40 -16.62
N ARG A 182 13.66 -2.97 -15.38
CA ARG A 182 13.01 -3.52 -14.19
C ARG A 182 11.68 -2.81 -14.01
N MET A 183 10.60 -3.54 -14.24
CA MET A 183 9.24 -3.09 -13.97
C MET A 183 8.35 -4.31 -13.76
N PRO A 184 7.78 -4.56 -12.56
CA PRO A 184 6.94 -5.71 -12.30
C PRO A 184 5.51 -5.54 -12.83
N GLY A 185 4.69 -6.57 -12.67
CA GLY A 185 3.26 -6.53 -12.92
C GLY A 185 2.88 -6.22 -14.38
N LEU A 186 1.68 -5.69 -14.54
CA LEU A 186 1.15 -5.28 -15.85
C LEU A 186 1.97 -4.14 -16.50
N GLY A 187 2.56 -3.24 -15.70
CA GLY A 187 3.44 -2.20 -16.21
C GLY A 187 4.60 -2.78 -17.03
N GLY A 188 5.24 -3.83 -16.50
CA GLY A 188 6.31 -4.53 -17.19
C GLY A 188 5.85 -5.24 -18.47
N GLU A 189 4.67 -5.84 -18.47
CA GLU A 189 4.06 -6.44 -19.66
C GLU A 189 3.82 -5.39 -20.76
N ILE A 190 3.34 -4.20 -20.39
CA ILE A 190 3.13 -3.09 -21.33
C ILE A 190 4.45 -2.64 -21.94
N MET A 191 5.49 -2.47 -21.13
CA MET A 191 6.82 -2.13 -21.63
C MET A 191 7.36 -3.21 -22.57
N GLN A 192 7.10 -4.48 -22.28
CA GLN A 192 7.47 -5.58 -23.17
C GLN A 192 6.70 -5.52 -24.52
N ARG A 193 5.41 -5.20 -24.52
CA ARG A 193 4.63 -4.97 -25.73
C ARG A 193 5.16 -3.79 -26.56
N ALA A 194 5.73 -2.79 -25.89
CA ALA A 194 6.42 -1.66 -26.51
C ALA A 194 7.85 -1.99 -26.99
N GLY A 195 8.30 -3.25 -26.87
CA GLY A 195 9.59 -3.73 -27.37
C GLY A 195 10.71 -3.79 -26.34
N ALA A 196 10.47 -3.44 -25.06
CA ALA A 196 11.47 -3.56 -24.00
C ALA A 196 11.66 -5.02 -23.54
N ASN A 197 12.78 -5.30 -22.91
CA ASN A 197 13.09 -6.56 -22.23
C ASN A 197 12.82 -6.37 -20.73
N GLN A 198 11.63 -6.76 -20.28
CA GLN A 198 11.20 -6.61 -18.90
C GLN A 198 11.81 -7.69 -18.00
N VAL A 199 12.23 -7.29 -16.79
CA VAL A 199 12.65 -8.18 -15.71
C VAL A 199 12.03 -7.75 -14.38
N THR A 200 11.85 -8.72 -13.47
CA THR A 200 11.42 -8.45 -12.09
C THR A 200 12.56 -8.85 -11.16
N ILE A 201 13.11 -7.88 -10.44
CA ILE A 201 14.13 -8.07 -9.41
C ILE A 201 13.70 -7.37 -8.12
N PRO A 202 14.09 -7.87 -6.94
CA PRO A 202 13.71 -7.28 -5.67
C PRO A 202 14.33 -5.91 -5.46
N GLY A 203 13.70 -5.08 -4.60
CA GLY A 203 14.14 -3.71 -4.34
C GLY A 203 15.60 -3.59 -3.89
N SER A 204 16.10 -4.56 -3.12
CA SER A 204 17.50 -4.60 -2.65
C SER A 204 18.55 -4.70 -3.76
N GLU A 205 18.15 -5.13 -4.97
CA GLU A 205 19.08 -5.36 -6.09
C GLU A 205 19.00 -4.26 -7.17
N ILE A 206 18.01 -3.36 -7.09
CA ILE A 206 17.74 -2.37 -8.14
C ILE A 206 18.92 -1.41 -8.32
N PHE A 207 19.43 -0.82 -7.23
CA PHE A 207 20.54 0.12 -7.31
C PHE A 207 21.75 -0.48 -8.04
N THR A 208 22.19 -1.65 -7.62
CA THR A 208 23.35 -2.33 -8.21
C THR A 208 23.10 -2.67 -9.68
N SER A 209 21.92 -3.20 -10.01
CA SER A 209 21.55 -3.59 -11.37
C SER A 209 21.53 -2.39 -12.32
N LEU A 210 20.98 -1.25 -11.87
CA LEU A 210 20.92 -0.01 -12.64
C LEU A 210 22.30 0.63 -12.78
N LYS A 211 23.10 0.66 -11.70
CA LYS A 211 24.44 1.25 -11.66
C LYS A 211 25.44 0.50 -12.52
N THR A 212 25.33 -0.83 -12.58
CA THR A 212 26.25 -1.69 -13.37
C THR A 212 25.78 -1.92 -14.81
N GLY A 213 24.59 -1.44 -15.19
CA GLY A 213 24.03 -1.62 -16.53
C GLY A 213 23.47 -3.04 -16.78
N VAL A 214 23.20 -3.82 -15.74
CA VAL A 214 22.44 -5.09 -15.85
C VAL A 214 21.03 -4.77 -16.36
N VAL A 215 20.45 -3.64 -15.91
CA VAL A 215 19.27 -3.02 -16.51
C VAL A 215 19.59 -1.60 -16.98
N ASP A 216 18.94 -1.16 -18.06
CA ASP A 216 19.05 0.20 -18.60
C ASP A 216 18.12 1.19 -17.89
N ALA A 217 17.05 0.68 -17.29
CA ALA A 217 16.06 1.46 -16.58
C ALA A 217 15.42 0.65 -15.44
N ALA A 218 14.97 1.35 -14.41
CA ALA A 218 14.22 0.76 -13.30
C ALA A 218 13.21 1.74 -12.73
N GLU A 219 12.01 1.25 -12.47
CA GLU A 219 11.06 1.91 -11.60
C GLU A 219 11.12 1.33 -10.19
N TRP A 220 10.69 2.11 -9.20
CA TRP A 220 10.52 1.62 -7.83
C TRP A 220 9.25 2.21 -7.21
N VAL A 221 9.24 3.46 -6.76
CA VAL A 221 8.04 4.12 -6.22
C VAL A 221 7.99 5.58 -6.62
N GLY A 222 8.90 6.39 -6.09
CA GLY A 222 8.89 7.83 -6.27
C GLY A 222 9.97 8.50 -5.44
N PRO A 223 10.05 9.84 -5.44
CA PRO A 223 11.18 10.59 -4.88
C PRO A 223 11.66 10.12 -3.51
N TYR A 224 10.74 9.85 -2.60
CA TYR A 224 11.04 9.47 -1.21
C TYR A 224 11.78 8.14 -1.10
N ASN A 225 11.24 7.10 -1.72
CA ASN A 225 11.85 5.77 -1.69
C ASN A 225 13.05 5.65 -2.62
N ASP A 226 12.98 6.28 -3.78
CA ASP A 226 14.04 6.21 -4.80
C ASP A 226 15.32 6.85 -4.28
N MET A 227 15.21 7.97 -3.54
CA MET A 227 16.35 8.55 -2.82
C MET A 227 16.87 7.65 -1.71
N ALA A 228 15.98 7.01 -0.93
CA ALA A 228 16.39 6.08 0.12
C ALA A 228 17.16 4.86 -0.42
N LEU A 229 16.86 4.43 -1.65
CA LEU A 229 17.60 3.39 -2.37
C LEU A 229 18.82 3.92 -3.15
N GLY A 230 19.03 5.25 -3.18
CA GLY A 230 20.15 5.86 -3.90
C GLY A 230 20.02 5.84 -5.44
N LEU A 231 18.80 5.65 -5.99
CA LEU A 231 18.61 5.47 -7.43
C LEU A 231 19.05 6.70 -8.25
N HIS A 232 18.98 7.91 -7.67
CA HIS A 232 19.49 9.15 -8.25
C HIS A 232 21.01 9.16 -8.47
N GLU A 233 21.76 8.32 -7.75
CA GLU A 233 23.20 8.11 -7.96
C GLU A 233 23.49 7.06 -9.04
N ALA A 234 22.48 6.24 -9.39
CA ALA A 234 22.65 5.14 -10.36
C ALA A 234 22.28 5.53 -11.78
N ALA A 235 21.28 6.42 -11.97
CA ALA A 235 20.82 6.89 -13.26
C ALA A 235 20.47 8.39 -13.22
N ARG A 236 20.50 9.04 -14.40
CA ARG A 236 20.34 10.48 -14.52
C ARG A 236 18.90 10.92 -14.81
N TYR A 237 18.21 10.18 -15.67
CA TYR A 237 16.92 10.62 -16.22
C TYR A 237 15.77 10.08 -15.41
N TYR A 238 15.01 10.96 -14.75
CA TYR A 238 13.90 10.62 -13.89
C TYR A 238 12.59 11.01 -14.54
N TYR A 239 11.84 10.02 -15.00
CA TYR A 239 10.64 10.22 -15.81
C TYR A 239 9.36 10.25 -14.99
N TYR A 240 8.39 11.07 -15.44
CA TYR A 240 7.03 11.16 -14.91
C TYR A 240 6.01 11.43 -16.02
N PRO A 241 4.69 11.21 -15.77
CA PRO A 241 4.12 10.45 -14.65
C PRO A 241 4.31 8.93 -14.82
N GLY A 242 4.20 8.19 -13.72
CA GLY A 242 4.14 6.73 -13.75
C GLY A 242 2.75 6.26 -14.15
N PHE A 243 2.56 5.89 -15.40
CA PHE A 243 1.28 5.38 -15.92
C PHE A 243 0.92 4.01 -15.35
N HIS A 244 1.93 3.26 -14.96
CA HIS A 244 1.85 1.85 -14.56
C HIS A 244 1.28 1.67 -13.16
N GLU A 245 1.52 2.62 -12.25
CA GLU A 245 1.15 2.55 -10.84
C GLU A 245 0.50 3.84 -10.33
N PRO A 246 -0.77 4.10 -10.69
CA PRO A 246 -1.47 5.31 -10.24
C PRO A 246 -1.89 5.29 -8.77
N GLY A 247 -1.92 4.11 -8.13
CA GLY A 247 -2.28 3.95 -6.73
C GLY A 247 -2.06 2.52 -6.25
N PRO A 248 -0.80 2.03 -6.23
CA PRO A 248 -0.53 0.65 -5.87
C PRO A 248 -0.81 0.41 -4.41
N ASN A 249 -1.74 -0.51 -4.18
CA ASN A 249 -2.10 -1.01 -2.87
C ASN A 249 -1.08 -2.07 -2.41
N ILE A 250 -0.68 -1.98 -1.17
CA ILE A 250 0.20 -2.94 -0.50
C ILE A 250 -0.65 -3.85 0.37
N GLU A 251 -0.41 -5.15 0.26
CA GLU A 251 -1.17 -6.15 1.00
C GLU A 251 -0.47 -6.62 2.26
N CYS A 252 -1.31 -7.04 3.21
CA CYS A 252 -0.95 -7.96 4.25
C CYS A 252 -1.72 -9.25 4.00
N ILE A 253 -1.02 -10.35 3.77
CA ILE A 253 -1.61 -11.68 3.60
C ILE A 253 -1.43 -12.51 4.85
N ILE A 254 -2.52 -13.13 5.31
CA ILE A 254 -2.52 -13.95 6.53
C ILE A 254 -2.86 -15.38 6.16
N ASN A 255 -2.13 -16.35 6.71
CA ASN A 255 -2.49 -17.75 6.56
C ASN A 255 -3.88 -18.00 7.14
N LYS A 256 -4.80 -18.56 6.34
CA LYS A 256 -6.21 -18.73 6.72
C LYS A 256 -6.42 -19.58 7.96
N LYS A 257 -5.56 -20.59 8.20
CA LYS A 257 -5.63 -21.41 9.40
C LYS A 257 -5.27 -20.61 10.64
N GLU A 258 -4.25 -19.75 10.54
CA GLU A 258 -3.85 -18.87 11.63
C GLU A 258 -4.86 -17.76 11.87
N TRP A 259 -5.44 -17.19 10.82
CA TRP A 259 -6.56 -16.24 10.89
C TRP A 259 -7.76 -16.82 11.65
N ASN A 260 -8.14 -18.06 11.34
CA ASN A 260 -9.29 -18.73 11.96
C ASN A 260 -9.07 -19.12 13.44
N LYS A 261 -7.83 -19.08 13.93
CA LYS A 261 -7.52 -19.28 15.36
C LYS A 261 -7.73 -18.02 16.18
N LEU A 262 -7.69 -16.84 15.52
CA LEU A 262 -7.90 -15.58 16.21
C LEU A 262 -9.36 -15.47 16.67
N PRO A 263 -9.63 -15.07 17.92
CA PRO A 263 -10.96 -14.69 18.34
C PRO A 263 -11.43 -13.44 17.59
N GLU A 264 -12.73 -13.23 17.51
CA GLU A 264 -13.37 -12.21 16.69
C GLU A 264 -12.84 -10.79 16.97
N ASP A 265 -12.59 -10.48 18.24
CA ASP A 265 -12.04 -9.18 18.64
C ASP A 265 -10.62 -8.92 18.09
N LEU A 266 -9.76 -9.95 18.04
CA LEU A 266 -8.44 -9.82 17.40
C LEU A 266 -8.53 -9.75 15.88
N GLN A 267 -9.47 -10.45 15.26
CA GLN A 267 -9.74 -10.32 13.83
C GLN A 267 -10.19 -8.89 13.49
N GLU A 268 -11.06 -8.30 14.32
CA GLU A 268 -11.49 -6.91 14.12
C GLU A 268 -10.34 -5.92 14.33
N ILE A 269 -9.49 -6.13 15.32
CA ILE A 269 -8.28 -5.33 15.50
C ILE A 269 -7.40 -5.35 14.25
N VAL A 270 -7.20 -6.52 13.63
CA VAL A 270 -6.43 -6.63 12.38
C VAL A 270 -7.08 -5.82 11.26
N ARG A 271 -8.40 -5.90 11.09
CA ARG A 271 -9.13 -5.11 10.07
C ARG A 271 -8.94 -3.61 10.28
N VAL A 272 -9.16 -3.13 11.50
CA VAL A 272 -9.03 -1.69 11.84
C VAL A 272 -7.59 -1.22 11.71
N VAL A 273 -6.62 -1.99 12.18
CA VAL A 273 -5.19 -1.66 12.05
C VAL A 273 -4.75 -1.63 10.58
N SER A 274 -5.28 -2.53 9.74
CA SER A 274 -5.02 -2.52 8.29
C SER A 274 -5.46 -1.20 7.66
N GLN A 275 -6.68 -0.74 7.94
CA GLN A 275 -7.19 0.55 7.44
C GLN A 275 -6.37 1.74 7.96
N ALA A 276 -6.00 1.72 9.24
CA ALA A 276 -5.17 2.77 9.84
C ALA A 276 -3.77 2.82 9.21
N CYS A 277 -3.15 1.68 8.93
CA CYS A 277 -1.85 1.60 8.27
C CYS A 277 -1.92 2.02 6.80
N ASN A 278 -3.01 1.70 6.10
CA ASN A 278 -3.22 2.14 4.73
C ASN A 278 -3.26 3.68 4.63
N LEU A 279 -4.00 4.35 5.50
CA LEU A 279 -4.01 5.81 5.57
C LEU A 279 -2.65 6.39 5.98
N ASP A 280 -1.99 5.79 6.96
CA ASP A 280 -0.69 6.22 7.48
C ASP A 280 0.38 6.21 6.38
N MET A 281 0.52 5.09 5.67
CA MET A 281 1.49 4.93 4.58
C MET A 281 1.21 5.93 3.44
N THR A 282 -0.06 6.08 3.04
CA THR A 282 -0.45 7.06 2.02
C THR A 282 -0.03 8.49 2.41
N SER A 283 -0.24 8.85 3.68
CA SER A 283 0.13 10.18 4.20
C SER A 283 1.65 10.37 4.27
N GLU A 284 2.39 9.32 4.69
CA GLU A 284 3.86 9.31 4.70
C GLU A 284 4.42 9.55 3.30
N TYR A 285 3.91 8.81 2.29
CA TYR A 285 4.36 8.99 0.92
C TYR A 285 4.05 10.36 0.34
N MET A 286 2.86 10.89 0.59
CA MET A 286 2.49 12.22 0.11
C MET A 286 3.44 13.30 0.67
N TRP A 287 3.74 13.25 1.96
CA TRP A 287 4.68 14.16 2.62
C TRP A 287 6.12 13.93 2.15
N GLY A 288 6.58 12.67 2.19
CA GLY A 288 7.95 12.29 1.87
C GLY A 288 8.31 12.57 0.43
N ASN A 289 7.42 12.26 -0.52
CA ASN A 289 7.64 12.51 -1.95
C ASN A 289 7.77 14.01 -2.24
N ALA A 290 6.93 14.87 -1.63
CA ALA A 290 7.02 16.31 -1.81
C ALA A 290 8.38 16.85 -1.35
N THR A 291 8.84 16.41 -0.16
CA THR A 291 10.13 16.84 0.41
C THR A 291 11.32 16.32 -0.41
N ALA A 292 11.30 15.04 -0.78
CA ALA A 292 12.38 14.41 -1.55
C ALA A 292 12.47 14.97 -2.99
N LEU A 293 11.34 15.30 -3.61
CA LEU A 293 11.32 15.92 -4.94
C LEU A 293 12.05 17.26 -4.96
N ASP A 294 11.91 18.08 -3.92
CA ASP A 294 12.63 19.36 -3.85
C ASP A 294 14.14 19.16 -3.77
N GLN A 295 14.61 18.11 -3.10
CA GLN A 295 16.03 17.75 -3.05
C GLN A 295 16.53 17.25 -4.42
N LEU A 296 15.76 16.39 -5.10
CA LEU A 296 16.11 15.89 -6.44
C LEU A 296 16.18 17.01 -7.48
N LYS A 297 15.30 18.02 -7.40
CA LYS A 297 15.37 19.18 -8.27
C LYS A 297 16.63 20.01 -8.11
N MET A 298 17.26 19.97 -6.95
CA MET A 298 18.52 20.68 -6.68
C MET A 298 19.76 19.88 -7.07
N ASP A 299 19.64 18.58 -7.33
CA ASP A 299 20.77 17.75 -7.75
C ASP A 299 21.10 17.99 -9.24
N PRO A 300 22.30 18.51 -9.58
CA PRO A 300 22.68 18.78 -10.96
C PRO A 300 22.86 17.51 -11.81
N ASN A 301 22.93 16.34 -11.20
CA ASN A 301 23.04 15.06 -11.89
C ASN A 301 21.67 14.47 -12.26
N VAL A 302 20.59 14.99 -11.72
CA VAL A 302 19.23 14.53 -11.97
C VAL A 302 18.54 15.42 -13.00
N GLU A 303 17.93 14.79 -13.98
CA GLU A 303 17.10 15.49 -14.98
C GLU A 303 15.67 14.92 -14.92
N LEU A 304 14.75 15.72 -14.36
CA LEU A 304 13.33 15.39 -14.32
C LEU A 304 12.71 15.63 -15.71
N ILE A 305 12.12 14.59 -16.28
CA ILE A 305 11.61 14.61 -17.64
C ILE A 305 10.17 14.11 -17.67
N GLN A 306 9.29 14.91 -18.27
CA GLN A 306 7.96 14.43 -18.61
C GLN A 306 8.06 13.46 -19.80
N LEU A 307 7.42 12.30 -19.69
CA LEU A 307 7.36 11.36 -20.80
C LEU A 307 6.68 12.03 -22.00
N PRO A 308 7.25 11.92 -23.23
CA PRO A 308 6.61 12.48 -24.42
C PRO A 308 5.18 11.97 -24.60
N GLN A 309 4.27 12.88 -24.97
CA GLN A 309 2.85 12.54 -25.07
C GLN A 309 2.59 11.39 -26.05
N GLU A 310 3.30 11.34 -27.16
CA GLU A 310 3.18 10.26 -28.14
C GLU A 310 3.54 8.91 -27.56
N VAL A 311 4.63 8.83 -26.77
CA VAL A 311 5.04 7.61 -26.07
C VAL A 311 3.97 7.20 -25.05
N PHE A 312 3.45 8.17 -24.31
CA PHE A 312 2.40 7.93 -23.31
C PHE A 312 1.11 7.38 -23.95
N ASP A 313 0.73 7.90 -25.11
CA ASP A 313 -0.47 7.48 -25.84
C ASP A 313 -0.30 6.06 -26.41
N GLU A 314 0.88 5.71 -26.93
CA GLU A 314 1.19 4.34 -27.39
C GLU A 314 1.19 3.35 -26.23
N LEU A 315 1.80 3.68 -25.07
CA LEU A 315 1.74 2.84 -23.88
C LEU A 315 0.31 2.66 -23.37
N ARG A 316 -0.54 3.67 -23.52
CA ARG A 316 -1.98 3.56 -23.23
C ARG A 316 -2.68 2.53 -24.12
N MET A 317 -2.37 2.50 -25.41
CA MET A 317 -2.93 1.49 -26.33
C MET A 317 -2.48 0.09 -25.94
N HIS A 318 -1.18 -0.11 -25.67
CA HIS A 318 -0.66 -1.38 -25.17
C HIS A 318 -1.29 -1.81 -23.84
N SER A 319 -1.64 -0.85 -22.98
CA SER A 319 -2.35 -1.12 -21.73
C SER A 319 -3.75 -1.66 -21.97
N ILE A 320 -4.49 -1.03 -22.86
CA ILE A 320 -5.85 -1.48 -23.23
C ILE A 320 -5.80 -2.92 -23.77
N ASP A 321 -4.85 -3.22 -24.65
CA ASP A 321 -4.68 -4.56 -25.21
C ASP A 321 -4.30 -5.58 -24.13
N ALA A 322 -3.36 -5.25 -23.25
CA ALA A 322 -2.93 -6.13 -22.16
C ALA A 322 -4.07 -6.45 -21.19
N ILE A 323 -4.87 -5.44 -20.81
CA ILE A 323 -6.03 -5.61 -19.93
C ILE A 323 -7.12 -6.44 -20.60
N ASN A 324 -7.39 -6.20 -21.89
CA ASN A 324 -8.35 -6.98 -22.65
C ASN A 324 -7.92 -8.45 -22.73
N ASP A 325 -6.66 -8.74 -23.08
CA ASP A 325 -6.13 -10.09 -23.11
C ASP A 325 -6.23 -10.78 -21.73
N LEU A 326 -5.90 -10.05 -20.66
CA LEU A 326 -6.01 -10.57 -19.31
C LEU A 326 -7.46 -10.89 -18.96
N SER A 327 -8.39 -9.99 -19.26
CA SER A 327 -9.83 -10.16 -18.96
C SER A 327 -10.51 -11.32 -19.70
N GLN A 328 -9.92 -11.78 -20.79
CA GLN A 328 -10.45 -12.91 -21.57
C GLN A 328 -9.94 -14.29 -21.09
N LYS A 329 -9.02 -14.34 -20.13
CA LYS A 329 -8.40 -15.61 -19.72
C LYS A 329 -9.37 -16.57 -19.05
N ASP A 330 -10.26 -16.08 -18.18
CA ASP A 330 -11.30 -16.86 -17.51
C ASP A 330 -12.41 -15.97 -16.90
N ASP A 331 -13.40 -16.60 -16.28
CA ASP A 331 -14.54 -15.92 -15.66
C ASP A 331 -14.13 -15.03 -14.47
N TRP A 332 -13.07 -15.37 -13.74
CA TRP A 332 -12.57 -14.57 -12.63
C TRP A 332 -11.99 -13.25 -13.11
N ALA A 333 -11.11 -13.31 -14.13
CA ALA A 333 -10.54 -12.12 -14.74
C ALA A 333 -11.62 -11.17 -15.21
N LYS A 334 -12.62 -11.72 -15.91
CA LYS A 334 -13.75 -10.94 -16.43
C LYS A 334 -14.57 -10.30 -15.30
N LYS A 335 -14.83 -11.06 -14.22
CA LYS A 335 -15.59 -10.58 -13.06
C LYS A 335 -14.88 -9.41 -12.37
N ILE A 336 -13.57 -9.54 -12.11
CA ILE A 336 -12.75 -8.54 -11.44
C ILE A 336 -12.62 -7.29 -12.31
N GLU A 337 -12.25 -7.45 -13.59
CA GLU A 337 -12.13 -6.33 -14.53
C GLU A 337 -13.43 -5.56 -14.64
N GLN A 338 -14.56 -6.26 -14.81
CA GLN A 338 -15.87 -5.62 -14.94
C GLN A 338 -16.28 -4.84 -13.70
N SER A 339 -16.01 -5.36 -12.49
CA SER A 339 -16.25 -4.65 -11.23
C SER A 339 -15.41 -3.37 -11.17
N MET A 340 -14.10 -3.47 -11.38
CA MET A 340 -13.18 -2.32 -11.32
C MET A 340 -13.50 -1.27 -12.40
N SER A 341 -13.68 -1.67 -13.65
CA SER A 341 -13.93 -0.75 -14.77
C SER A 341 -15.28 -0.03 -14.64
N ASN A 342 -16.32 -0.71 -14.16
CA ASN A 342 -17.63 -0.08 -13.88
C ASN A 342 -17.53 0.98 -12.78
N PHE A 343 -16.76 0.71 -11.73
CA PHE A 343 -16.51 1.70 -10.68
C PHE A 343 -15.67 2.86 -11.23
N MET A 344 -14.57 2.58 -11.93
CA MET A 344 -13.68 3.59 -12.49
C MET A 344 -14.40 4.58 -13.42
N LYS A 345 -15.34 4.11 -14.26
CA LYS A 345 -16.17 4.99 -15.10
C LYS A 345 -16.97 6.00 -14.27
N LYS A 346 -17.57 5.54 -13.16
CA LYS A 346 -18.37 6.41 -12.27
C LYS A 346 -17.47 7.38 -11.51
N SER A 347 -16.36 6.88 -10.97
CA SER A 347 -15.40 7.68 -10.22
C SER A 347 -14.76 8.76 -11.09
N SER A 348 -14.30 8.43 -12.28
CA SER A 348 -13.69 9.38 -13.22
C SER A 348 -14.64 10.51 -13.61
N ALA A 349 -15.95 10.21 -13.80
CA ALA A 349 -16.93 11.22 -14.08
C ALA A 349 -17.11 12.22 -12.91
N ASN A 350 -17.08 11.72 -11.67
CA ASN A 350 -17.14 12.56 -10.47
C ASN A 350 -15.85 13.37 -10.29
N GLN A 351 -14.69 12.73 -10.35
CA GLN A 351 -13.40 13.40 -10.14
C GLN A 351 -13.12 14.51 -11.14
N LYS A 352 -13.60 14.37 -12.38
CA LYS A 352 -13.46 15.40 -13.41
C LYS A 352 -14.06 16.75 -12.98
N ILE A 353 -15.18 16.73 -12.25
CA ILE A 353 -15.88 17.95 -11.82
C ILE A 353 -15.59 18.34 -10.36
N THR A 354 -14.88 17.49 -9.62
CA THR A 354 -14.52 17.73 -8.21
C THR A 354 -12.98 17.94 -8.09
N GLU A 355 -12.25 16.89 -7.77
CA GLU A 355 -10.81 16.97 -7.42
C GLU A 355 -9.95 17.53 -8.54
N LEU A 356 -10.12 17.04 -9.76
CA LEU A 356 -9.34 17.52 -10.90
C LEU A 356 -9.64 19.00 -11.23
N ALA A 357 -10.92 19.38 -11.20
CA ALA A 357 -11.32 20.78 -11.41
C ALA A 357 -10.74 21.69 -10.33
N TYR A 358 -10.82 21.25 -9.05
CA TYR A 358 -10.25 22.00 -7.94
C TYR A 358 -8.73 22.13 -8.02
N LEU A 359 -8.02 21.01 -8.29
CA LEU A 359 -6.56 21.02 -8.43
C LEU A 359 -6.09 21.94 -9.55
N ASN A 360 -6.76 21.91 -10.70
CA ASN A 360 -6.45 22.78 -11.83
C ASN A 360 -6.62 24.26 -11.45
N MET A 361 -7.68 24.62 -10.75
CA MET A 361 -7.87 25.99 -10.26
C MET A 361 -6.77 26.40 -9.27
N ARG A 362 -6.44 25.54 -8.32
CA ARG A 362 -5.44 25.81 -7.29
C ARG A 362 -4.03 25.99 -7.87
N ILE A 363 -3.61 25.11 -8.79
CA ILE A 363 -2.26 25.14 -9.38
C ILE A 363 -2.11 26.32 -10.34
N ASN A 364 -3.13 26.63 -11.13
CA ASN A 364 -3.09 27.75 -12.08
C ASN A 364 -3.25 29.13 -11.41
N SER A 365 -3.50 29.17 -10.10
CA SER A 365 -3.61 30.41 -9.30
C SER A 365 -2.31 30.77 -8.58
N THR A 366 -1.31 29.92 -8.65
CA THR A 366 0.05 30.10 -8.11
C THR A 366 1.04 30.33 -9.23
#